data_e164081a01f82217e3d51aa5169c1d3b
#
_entry.id   e164081a01f82217e3d51aa5169c1d3b
#
_cell.length_a   1.000
_cell.length_b   1.000
_cell.length_c   1.000
_cell.angle_alpha   90.00
_cell.angle_beta   90.00
_cell.angle_gamma   90.00
#
_symmetry.space_group_name_H-M   'P 1'
#
loop_
_entity.id
_entity.type
_entity.pdbx_description
1 polymer ?
#
loop_
_entity_poly.entity_id
_entity_poly.type
_entity_poly.pdbx_seq_one_letter_code
_entity_poly.pdbx_strand_id
1 'polypeptide(L)'
;MVNFFGALFFVVLSIPVFASSVQRTIFSADVVASACHVVIDGNGTGQGQLTFDTFRKSSGMSVQPQEFTVRLYENGATVQGCSAFQAGQIATLDFGNPGQLDAAGVVTRGAGDGIRVDVRAVDSQADYRDRITQARHTVNYPINFATKGQFRFRAQPVMPADVKAGEYTGALSFVVTYQ
;
A
#
# COMPACT_ATOMS: atom_id res chain seq x y z
N MET A 1 -70.66 -29.93 -2.78
CA MET A 1 -69.47 -29.77 -1.95
C MET A 1 -68.30 -29.51 -2.86
N VAL A 2 -67.90 -28.27 -2.97
CA VAL A 2 -66.74 -27.83 -3.80
C VAL A 2 -65.59 -27.43 -2.87
N ASN A 3 -64.50 -28.21 -2.89
CA ASN A 3 -63.32 -27.91 -2.16
C ASN A 3 -62.43 -26.97 -2.98
N PHE A 4 -62.27 -25.74 -2.51
CA PHE A 4 -61.27 -24.78 -2.99
C PHE A 4 -59.94 -25.00 -2.26
N PHE A 5 -58.92 -25.54 -2.93
CA PHE A 5 -57.55 -25.57 -2.47
C PHE A 5 -56.86 -24.26 -2.89
N GLY A 6 -56.66 -23.37 -1.93
CA GLY A 6 -55.88 -22.15 -2.12
C GLY A 6 -54.36 -22.47 -2.08
N ALA A 7 -53.67 -22.32 -3.21
CA ALA A 7 -52.22 -22.41 -3.28
C ALA A 7 -51.60 -21.09 -2.81
N LEU A 8 -50.93 -21.10 -1.68
CA LEU A 8 -50.17 -19.96 -1.13
C LEU A 8 -48.80 -19.90 -1.83
N PHE A 9 -48.63 -18.94 -2.75
CA PHE A 9 -47.35 -18.67 -3.39
C PHE A 9 -46.48 -17.84 -2.45
N PHE A 10 -45.43 -18.45 -1.86
CA PHE A 10 -44.37 -17.72 -1.17
C PHE A 10 -43.40 -17.13 -2.17
N VAL A 11 -43.47 -15.81 -2.37
CA VAL A 11 -42.46 -15.06 -3.12
C VAL A 11 -41.27 -14.80 -2.17
N VAL A 12 -40.18 -15.54 -2.34
CA VAL A 12 -38.94 -15.29 -1.67
C VAL A 12 -38.25 -14.11 -2.36
N LEU A 13 -38.33 -12.91 -1.74
CA LEU A 13 -37.53 -11.77 -2.16
C LEU A 13 -36.06 -12.03 -1.76
N SER A 14 -35.20 -12.38 -2.71
CA SER A 14 -33.78 -12.40 -2.57
C SER A 14 -33.24 -10.96 -2.57
N ILE A 15 -32.89 -10.45 -1.38
CA ILE A 15 -32.22 -9.15 -1.23
C ILE A 15 -30.76 -9.36 -1.61
N PRO A 16 -30.21 -8.64 -2.62
CA PRO A 16 -28.77 -8.71 -2.90
C PRO A 16 -27.99 -8.11 -1.73
N VAL A 17 -27.27 -8.94 -1.01
CA VAL A 17 -26.30 -8.50 0.01
C VAL A 17 -25.10 -7.90 -0.73
N PHE A 18 -25.00 -6.59 -0.74
CA PHE A 18 -23.81 -5.89 -1.21
C PHE A 18 -22.72 -6.05 -0.13
N ALA A 19 -21.80 -6.97 -0.36
CA ALA A 19 -20.59 -7.06 0.46
C ALA A 19 -19.70 -5.85 0.16
N SER A 20 -19.66 -4.88 1.06
CA SER A 20 -18.72 -3.78 1.04
C SER A 20 -17.39 -4.30 1.57
N SER A 21 -16.38 -4.41 0.72
CA SER A 21 -15.03 -4.84 1.13
C SER A 21 -14.15 -3.63 1.40
N VAL A 22 -13.65 -3.50 2.63
CA VAL A 22 -12.63 -2.52 3.01
C VAL A 22 -11.26 -3.08 2.63
N GLN A 23 -10.52 -2.32 1.83
CA GLN A 23 -9.19 -2.69 1.34
C GLN A 23 -8.14 -1.90 2.10
N ARG A 24 -7.24 -2.59 2.80
CA ARG A 24 -6.24 -1.95 3.65
C ARG A 24 -4.85 -2.51 3.41
N THR A 25 -3.88 -1.64 3.17
CA THR A 25 -2.45 -1.98 3.17
C THR A 25 -1.75 -1.24 4.30
N ILE A 26 -1.00 -1.95 5.13
CA ILE A 26 -0.24 -1.42 6.25
C ILE A 26 1.22 -1.32 5.81
N PHE A 27 1.81 -0.13 5.96
CA PHE A 27 3.23 0.09 5.80
C PHE A 27 3.86 0.28 7.18
N SER A 28 4.92 -0.47 7.45
CA SER A 28 5.76 -0.27 8.62
C SER A 28 7.17 0.09 8.18
N ALA A 29 7.84 0.96 8.93
CA ALA A 29 9.18 1.40 8.64
C ALA A 29 10.02 1.45 9.91
N ASP A 30 11.26 0.99 9.79
CA ASP A 30 12.29 1.15 10.81
C ASP A 30 13.41 2.02 10.25
N VAL A 31 13.95 2.92 11.07
CA VAL A 31 15.13 3.74 10.76
C VAL A 31 16.31 3.24 11.58
N VAL A 32 17.37 2.86 10.90
CA VAL A 32 18.60 2.43 11.53
C VAL A 32 19.49 3.62 11.93
N ALA A 33 19.16 4.85 11.53
CA ALA A 33 19.82 6.05 12.02
C ALA A 33 19.17 6.50 13.34
N SER A 34 19.91 6.41 14.44
CA SER A 34 19.44 6.69 15.80
C SER A 34 18.95 8.13 16.06
N ALA A 35 19.14 9.04 15.11
CA ALA A 35 18.80 10.46 15.24
C ALA A 35 17.46 10.87 14.62
N CYS A 36 16.84 10.03 13.77
CA CYS A 36 15.61 10.38 13.05
C CYS A 36 14.55 9.32 13.23
N HIS A 37 13.28 9.75 13.20
CA HIS A 37 12.14 8.86 13.16
C HIS A 37 11.37 9.01 11.85
N VAL A 38 10.67 7.95 11.45
CA VAL A 38 9.86 7.91 10.22
C VAL A 38 8.41 8.15 10.53
N VAL A 39 7.78 8.97 9.73
CA VAL A 39 6.32 9.12 9.65
C VAL A 39 5.89 8.79 8.22
N ILE A 40 4.85 7.97 8.07
CA ILE A 40 4.27 7.64 6.77
C ILE A 40 2.92 8.33 6.67
N ASP A 41 2.82 9.28 5.77
CA ASP A 41 1.58 9.98 5.44
C ASP A 41 0.90 9.30 4.25
N GLY A 42 -0.34 8.90 4.45
CA GLY A 42 -1.19 8.32 3.42
C GLY A 42 -2.65 8.74 3.63
N ASN A 43 -3.53 8.24 2.78
CA ASN A 43 -4.97 8.54 2.86
C ASN A 43 -5.74 7.65 3.85
N GLY A 44 -5.07 6.79 4.60
CA GLY A 44 -5.69 5.91 5.59
C GLY A 44 -6.01 6.62 6.90
N THR A 45 -6.82 5.97 7.72
CA THR A 45 -7.27 6.48 9.05
C THR A 45 -6.23 6.37 10.15
N GLY A 46 -5.04 5.87 9.86
CA GLY A 46 -3.92 5.71 10.79
C GLY A 46 -2.57 5.94 10.12
N GLN A 47 -1.54 6.20 10.91
CA GLN A 47 -0.18 6.33 10.41
C GLN A 47 0.24 5.06 9.67
N GLY A 48 0.86 5.24 8.51
CA GLY A 48 1.35 4.13 7.70
C GLY A 48 0.27 3.28 7.05
N GLN A 49 -0.96 3.77 6.92
CA GLN A 49 -2.06 3.03 6.31
C GLN A 49 -2.49 3.66 5.00
N LEU A 50 -2.69 2.82 3.98
CA LEU A 50 -3.35 3.19 2.73
C LEU A 50 -4.65 2.40 2.61
N THR A 51 -5.72 3.13 2.27
CA THR A 51 -7.02 2.54 1.96
C THR A 51 -7.32 2.77 0.49
N PHE A 52 -7.66 1.71 -0.22
CA PHE A 52 -8.03 1.77 -1.63
C PHE A 52 -9.53 1.70 -1.80
N ASP A 53 -10.02 2.28 -2.89
CA ASP A 53 -11.44 2.22 -3.24
C ASP A 53 -11.89 0.79 -3.54
N THR A 54 -13.19 0.55 -3.38
CA THR A 54 -13.80 -0.74 -3.68
C THR A 54 -13.72 -1.06 -5.17
N PHE A 55 -13.05 -2.15 -5.51
CA PHE A 55 -13.04 -2.69 -6.87
C PHE A 55 -14.37 -3.39 -7.20
N ARG A 56 -14.96 -3.00 -8.32
CA ARG A 56 -16.14 -3.66 -8.86
C ARG A 56 -15.81 -4.28 -10.21
N LYS A 57 -15.76 -5.60 -10.28
CA LYS A 57 -15.43 -6.35 -11.50
C LYS A 57 -16.36 -6.00 -12.68
N SER A 58 -17.63 -5.71 -12.39
CA SER A 58 -18.62 -5.35 -13.41
C SER A 58 -18.39 -3.99 -14.07
N SER A 59 -17.65 -3.09 -13.42
CA SER A 59 -17.38 -1.76 -13.97
C SER A 59 -16.17 -1.72 -14.92
N GLY A 60 -15.32 -2.74 -14.92
CA GLY A 60 -14.07 -2.77 -15.70
C GLY A 60 -13.07 -1.68 -15.33
N MET A 61 -13.36 -0.86 -14.30
CA MET A 61 -12.50 0.23 -13.89
C MET A 61 -11.40 -0.28 -12.97
N SER A 62 -10.15 0.15 -13.22
CA SER A 62 -9.04 -0.08 -12.31
C SER A 62 -9.21 0.72 -11.02
N VAL A 63 -8.70 0.18 -9.91
CA VAL A 63 -8.62 0.92 -8.65
C VAL A 63 -7.65 2.08 -8.82
N GLN A 64 -8.05 3.26 -8.36
CA GLN A 64 -7.21 4.44 -8.45
C GLN A 64 -5.94 4.27 -7.60
N PRO A 65 -4.78 4.71 -8.12
CA PRO A 65 -3.57 4.73 -7.34
C PRO A 65 -3.69 5.71 -6.17
N GLN A 66 -3.02 5.38 -5.07
CA GLN A 66 -2.91 6.25 -3.90
C GLN A 66 -1.45 6.65 -3.71
N GLU A 67 -1.22 7.92 -3.42
CA GLU A 67 0.11 8.39 -3.08
C GLU A 67 0.32 8.37 -1.57
N PHE A 68 1.54 8.09 -1.17
CA PHE A 68 1.99 8.21 0.21
C PHE A 68 3.38 8.82 0.26
N THR A 69 3.68 9.44 1.39
CA THR A 69 4.95 10.12 1.61
C THR A 69 5.61 9.54 2.86
N VAL A 70 6.86 9.14 2.70
CA VAL A 70 7.75 8.81 3.81
C VAL A 70 8.43 10.09 4.25
N ARG A 71 8.24 10.49 5.51
CA ARG A 71 8.86 11.68 6.09
C ARG A 71 9.80 11.29 7.22
N LEU A 72 10.92 11.95 7.26
CA LEU A 72 11.91 11.81 8.32
C LEU A 72 11.95 13.08 9.14
N TYR A 73 12.01 12.93 10.45
CA TYR A 73 12.14 14.02 11.40
C TYR A 73 13.27 13.71 12.37
N GLU A 74 14.09 14.69 12.68
CA GLU A 74 15.01 14.57 13.80
C GLU A 74 14.25 14.48 15.13
N ASN A 75 14.84 13.85 16.12
CA ASN A 75 14.22 13.72 17.42
C ASN A 75 13.93 15.11 18.02
N GLY A 76 12.64 15.34 18.31
CA GLY A 76 12.15 16.62 18.85
C GLY A 76 11.93 17.72 17.81
N ALA A 77 12.19 17.48 16.52
CA ALA A 77 11.91 18.44 15.46
C ALA A 77 10.46 18.35 14.99
N THR A 78 9.89 19.50 14.65
CA THR A 78 8.56 19.62 14.00
C THR A 78 8.66 19.86 12.49
N VAL A 79 9.88 20.16 12.00
CA VAL A 79 10.17 20.35 10.58
C VAL A 79 10.83 19.07 10.06
N GLN A 80 10.37 18.60 8.91
CA GLN A 80 10.95 17.43 8.26
C GLN A 80 12.39 17.69 7.82
N GLY A 81 13.22 16.66 7.92
CA GLY A 81 14.63 16.66 7.60
C GLY A 81 15.37 15.65 8.46
N CYS A 82 16.53 15.23 8.01
CA CYS A 82 17.37 14.33 8.75
C CYS A 82 18.85 14.65 8.47
N SER A 83 19.52 15.30 9.39
CA SER A 83 20.91 15.71 9.26
C SER A 83 21.90 14.52 9.30
N ALA A 84 21.46 13.37 9.81
CA ALA A 84 22.25 12.13 9.78
C ALA A 84 22.68 11.75 8.37
N PHE A 85 21.89 12.09 7.35
CA PHE A 85 22.24 11.84 5.95
C PHE A 85 23.39 12.70 5.43
N GLN A 86 23.73 13.79 6.09
CA GLN A 86 24.88 14.64 5.69
C GLN A 86 26.24 13.92 5.79
N ALA A 87 26.30 12.85 6.56
CA ALA A 87 27.50 12.04 6.69
C ALA A 87 27.70 11.03 5.53
N GLY A 88 26.66 10.79 4.72
CA GLY A 88 26.68 9.84 3.60
C GLY A 88 26.64 10.52 2.24
N GLN A 89 26.63 9.71 1.19
CA GLN A 89 26.48 10.16 -0.19
C GLN A 89 25.13 9.76 -0.80
N ILE A 90 24.58 8.66 -0.34
CA ILE A 90 23.35 8.05 -0.84
C ILE A 90 22.47 7.66 0.34
N ALA A 91 21.18 7.95 0.23
CA ALA A 91 20.17 7.39 1.10
C ALA A 91 19.46 6.23 0.36
N THR A 92 19.36 5.09 1.02
CA THR A 92 18.74 3.88 0.47
C THR A 92 17.49 3.56 1.28
N LEU A 93 16.37 3.41 0.58
CA LEU A 93 15.17 2.80 1.12
C LEU A 93 15.12 1.34 0.65
N ASP A 94 15.22 0.42 1.59
CA ASP A 94 15.22 -1.02 1.35
C ASP A 94 13.88 -1.60 1.79
N PHE A 95 13.10 -2.12 0.84
CA PHE A 95 11.71 -2.52 1.02
C PHE A 95 11.57 -4.03 1.18
N GLY A 96 10.66 -4.43 2.04
CA GLY A 96 10.16 -5.78 2.17
C GLY A 96 10.94 -6.66 3.14
N ASN A 97 10.21 -7.31 4.03
CA ASN A 97 10.66 -8.46 4.78
C ASN A 97 10.33 -9.75 3.99
N PRO A 98 10.92 -10.91 4.36
CA PRO A 98 10.59 -12.18 3.72
C PRO A 98 9.08 -12.43 3.62
N GLY A 99 8.58 -12.70 2.41
CA GLY A 99 7.17 -12.98 2.13
C GLY A 99 6.28 -11.74 1.93
N GLN A 100 6.81 -10.51 2.02
CA GLN A 100 6.05 -9.29 1.73
C GLN A 100 6.09 -8.90 0.26
N LEU A 101 7.11 -9.31 -0.47
CA LEU A 101 7.29 -9.03 -1.89
C LEU A 101 7.44 -10.33 -2.69
N ASP A 102 6.92 -10.31 -3.91
CA ASP A 102 7.20 -11.31 -4.94
C ASP A 102 7.59 -10.62 -6.27
N ALA A 103 7.61 -11.36 -7.37
CA ALA A 103 7.93 -10.81 -8.69
C ALA A 103 6.87 -9.81 -9.21
N ALA A 104 5.67 -9.84 -8.67
CA ALA A 104 4.54 -9.00 -9.10
C ALA A 104 4.26 -7.81 -8.17
N GLY A 105 4.98 -7.67 -7.05
CA GLY A 105 4.85 -6.55 -6.10
C GLY A 105 4.56 -6.98 -4.68
N VAL A 106 3.85 -6.13 -3.92
CA VAL A 106 3.49 -6.40 -2.53
C VAL A 106 2.43 -7.48 -2.46
N VAL A 107 2.72 -8.53 -1.70
CA VAL A 107 1.83 -9.69 -1.49
C VAL A 107 0.65 -9.28 -0.61
N THR A 108 -0.55 -9.65 -1.03
CA THR A 108 -1.76 -9.48 -0.23
C THR A 108 -2.28 -10.83 0.28
N ARG A 109 -3.11 -10.77 1.31
CA ARG A 109 -3.76 -11.92 1.97
C ARG A 109 -5.24 -11.68 2.09
N GLY A 110 -6.00 -12.73 2.37
CA GLY A 110 -7.46 -12.71 2.47
C GLY A 110 -8.14 -13.16 1.19
N ALA A 111 -9.32 -12.65 0.88
CA ALA A 111 -10.04 -13.00 -0.34
C ALA A 111 -9.30 -12.57 -1.62
N GLY A 112 -8.42 -11.58 -1.51
CA GLY A 112 -7.59 -11.05 -2.59
C GLY A 112 -6.18 -11.64 -2.64
N ASP A 113 -5.97 -12.90 -2.30
CA ASP A 113 -4.65 -13.56 -2.30
C ASP A 113 -3.89 -13.43 -3.64
N GLY A 114 -4.59 -13.39 -4.77
CA GLY A 114 -4.00 -13.12 -6.09
C GLY A 114 -3.74 -11.65 -6.40
N ILE A 115 -4.20 -10.71 -5.59
CA ILE A 115 -3.95 -9.28 -5.78
C ILE A 115 -2.52 -8.96 -5.40
N ARG A 116 -1.90 -8.03 -6.12
CA ARG A 116 -0.61 -7.44 -5.76
C ARG A 116 -0.71 -5.93 -5.74
N VAL A 117 -0.01 -5.30 -4.80
CA VAL A 117 0.08 -3.84 -4.81
C VAL A 117 1.38 -3.43 -5.49
N ASP A 118 1.25 -2.71 -6.59
CA ASP A 118 2.35 -2.09 -7.33
C ASP A 118 2.76 -0.82 -6.60
N VAL A 119 3.97 -0.80 -6.05
CA VAL A 119 4.55 0.37 -5.37
C VAL A 119 5.70 0.90 -6.19
N ARG A 120 5.73 2.24 -6.41
CA ARG A 120 6.76 2.92 -7.21
C ARG A 120 7.14 4.25 -6.58
N ALA A 121 8.41 4.62 -6.71
CA ALA A 121 8.85 5.98 -6.39
C ALA A 121 8.30 6.98 -7.42
N VAL A 122 7.87 8.15 -6.94
CA VAL A 122 7.34 9.26 -7.77
C VAL A 122 8.41 10.33 -8.01
N ASP A 123 9.33 10.50 -7.07
CA ASP A 123 10.37 11.51 -7.15
C ASP A 123 11.34 11.24 -8.30
N SER A 124 11.66 12.29 -9.05
CA SER A 124 12.59 12.20 -10.19
C SER A 124 14.03 11.89 -9.80
N GLN A 125 14.38 12.10 -8.53
CA GLN A 125 15.70 11.83 -7.96
C GLN A 125 15.91 10.38 -7.53
N ALA A 126 14.85 9.57 -7.51
CA ALA A 126 14.96 8.14 -7.27
C ALA A 126 15.72 7.48 -8.43
N ASP A 127 16.69 6.62 -8.13
CA ASP A 127 17.44 5.85 -9.13
C ASP A 127 16.57 4.74 -9.76
N TYR A 128 15.54 4.30 -9.05
CA TYR A 128 14.59 3.30 -9.51
C TYR A 128 13.16 3.75 -9.28
N ARG A 129 12.37 3.81 -10.36
CA ARG A 129 10.98 4.28 -10.37
C ARG A 129 9.98 3.29 -10.95
N ASP A 130 10.43 2.07 -11.24
CA ASP A 130 9.54 0.99 -11.62
C ASP A 130 8.99 0.28 -10.38
N ARG A 131 8.24 -0.77 -10.60
CA ARG A 131 7.61 -1.58 -9.55
C ARG A 131 8.64 -2.17 -8.59
N ILE A 132 8.46 -1.91 -7.30
CA ILE A 132 9.21 -2.56 -6.24
C ILE A 132 8.79 -4.02 -6.17
N THR A 133 9.75 -4.93 -6.28
CA THR A 133 9.57 -6.39 -6.31
C THR A 133 10.62 -7.07 -5.45
N GLN A 134 10.47 -8.35 -5.20
CA GLN A 134 11.49 -9.13 -4.48
C GLN A 134 12.90 -9.04 -5.10
N ALA A 135 13.00 -8.95 -6.43
CA ALA A 135 14.27 -8.85 -7.14
C ALA A 135 14.84 -7.42 -7.18
N ARG A 136 14.00 -6.42 -7.05
CA ARG A 136 14.34 -4.97 -7.07
C ARG A 136 13.55 -4.26 -5.99
N HIS A 137 14.08 -4.29 -4.79
CA HIS A 137 13.43 -3.80 -3.56
C HIS A 137 14.10 -2.56 -2.96
N THR A 138 15.19 -2.09 -3.55
CA THR A 138 15.91 -0.89 -3.07
C THR A 138 15.64 0.30 -3.99
N VAL A 139 15.52 1.48 -3.37
CA VAL A 139 15.41 2.77 -4.06
C VAL A 139 16.43 3.71 -3.42
N ASN A 140 17.33 4.24 -4.24
CA ASN A 140 18.38 5.14 -3.79
C ASN A 140 18.07 6.58 -4.18
N TYR A 141 18.47 7.49 -3.30
CA TYR A 141 18.34 8.92 -3.50
C TYR A 141 19.68 9.63 -3.21
N PRO A 142 20.03 10.66 -3.99
CA PRO A 142 21.20 11.47 -3.69
C PRO A 142 21.01 12.22 -2.37
N ILE A 143 22.10 12.41 -1.63
CA ILE A 143 22.05 12.93 -0.27
C ILE A 143 21.43 14.32 -0.16
N ASN A 144 21.67 15.21 -1.13
CA ASN A 144 21.10 16.55 -1.18
C ASN A 144 19.57 16.56 -1.30
N PHE A 145 18.98 15.48 -1.80
CA PHE A 145 17.53 15.27 -1.81
C PHE A 145 17.09 14.63 -0.48
N ALA A 146 17.79 13.60 -0.04
CA ALA A 146 17.44 12.81 1.14
C ALA A 146 17.46 13.63 2.45
N THR A 147 18.35 14.61 2.58
CA THR A 147 18.41 15.52 3.74
C THR A 147 17.13 16.33 3.95
N LYS A 148 16.31 16.50 2.91
CA LYS A 148 15.00 17.14 3.02
C LYS A 148 13.99 16.27 3.77
N GLY A 149 14.28 14.99 3.96
CA GLY A 149 13.48 14.05 4.73
C GLY A 149 12.11 13.76 4.14
N GLN A 150 11.97 13.78 2.81
CA GLN A 150 10.70 13.51 2.15
C GLN A 150 10.90 12.66 0.90
N PHE A 151 10.19 11.51 0.85
CA PHE A 151 10.23 10.58 -0.29
C PHE A 151 8.79 10.22 -0.65
N ARG A 152 8.42 10.42 -1.90
CA ARG A 152 7.06 10.18 -2.39
C ARG A 152 6.96 8.89 -3.16
N PHE A 153 5.91 8.15 -2.89
CA PHE A 153 5.59 6.88 -3.53
C PHE A 153 4.13 6.85 -3.97
N ARG A 154 3.86 5.99 -4.92
CA ARG A 154 2.52 5.66 -5.39
C ARG A 154 2.30 4.17 -5.25
N ALA A 155 1.15 3.78 -4.72
CA ALA A 155 0.70 2.40 -4.58
C ALA A 155 -0.58 2.20 -5.37
N GLN A 156 -0.66 1.10 -6.13
CA GLN A 156 -1.83 0.77 -6.93
C GLN A 156 -2.10 -0.74 -6.87
N PRO A 157 -3.29 -1.18 -6.47
CA PRO A 157 -3.68 -2.56 -6.55
C PRO A 157 -3.80 -3.03 -8.00
N VAL A 158 -3.22 -4.19 -8.30
CA VAL A 158 -3.29 -4.88 -9.59
C VAL A 158 -4.20 -6.09 -9.41
N MET A 159 -5.37 -6.04 -10.03
CA MET A 159 -6.40 -7.07 -9.89
C MET A 159 -6.21 -8.16 -10.93
N PRO A 160 -6.11 -9.45 -10.54
CA PRO A 160 -6.15 -10.56 -11.49
C PRO A 160 -7.55 -10.71 -12.09
N ALA A 161 -7.65 -11.36 -13.24
CA ALA A 161 -8.93 -11.56 -13.94
C ALA A 161 -9.95 -12.39 -13.13
N ASP A 162 -9.45 -13.29 -12.29
CA ASP A 162 -10.24 -14.24 -11.48
C ASP A 162 -10.36 -13.81 -10.01
N VAL A 163 -10.15 -12.52 -9.70
CA VAL A 163 -10.25 -12.00 -8.33
C VAL A 163 -11.60 -12.36 -7.70
N LYS A 164 -11.54 -12.85 -6.47
CA LYS A 164 -12.71 -13.19 -5.65
C LYS A 164 -13.19 -11.95 -4.89
N ALA A 165 -14.49 -11.88 -4.63
CA ALA A 165 -15.05 -10.85 -3.77
C ALA A 165 -14.62 -11.07 -2.32
N GLY A 166 -14.30 -9.98 -1.62
CA GLY A 166 -13.93 -9.99 -0.21
C GLY A 166 -12.82 -8.97 0.08
N GLU A 167 -12.47 -8.88 1.35
CA GLU A 167 -11.42 -8.00 1.82
C GLU A 167 -10.03 -8.59 1.55
N TYR A 168 -9.07 -7.71 1.28
CA TYR A 168 -7.67 -8.07 1.26
C TYR A 168 -6.83 -7.06 2.02
N THR A 169 -5.75 -7.54 2.61
CA THR A 169 -4.76 -6.72 3.31
C THR A 169 -3.37 -7.06 2.82
N GLY A 170 -2.48 -6.08 2.84
CA GLY A 170 -1.07 -6.25 2.57
C GLY A 170 -0.25 -5.47 3.58
N ALA A 171 1.01 -5.85 3.75
CA ALA A 171 1.97 -5.13 4.57
C ALA A 171 3.29 -4.99 3.81
N LEU A 172 3.91 -3.83 3.89
CA LEU A 172 5.22 -3.56 3.34
C LEU A 172 6.04 -2.82 4.39
N SER A 173 7.12 -3.43 4.84
CA SER A 173 8.12 -2.80 5.70
C SER A 173 9.23 -2.21 4.85
N PHE A 174 9.94 -1.23 5.35
CA PHE A 174 11.18 -0.76 4.73
C PHE A 174 12.13 -0.21 5.80
N VAL A 175 13.38 -0.19 5.43
CA VAL A 175 14.47 0.38 6.24
C VAL A 175 15.09 1.53 5.46
N VAL A 176 15.35 2.65 6.14
CA VAL A 176 16.07 3.79 5.56
C VAL A 176 17.48 3.80 6.11
N THR A 177 18.46 3.70 5.22
CA THR A 177 19.88 3.74 5.54
C THR A 177 20.59 4.81 4.74
N TYR A 178 21.80 5.21 5.16
CA TYR A 178 22.69 6.11 4.43
C TYR A 178 24.08 5.49 4.37
N GLN A 179 24.75 5.68 3.26
CA GLN A 179 26.12 5.21 3.01
C GLN A 179 26.97 6.33 2.44
#